data_d7a89f72b48feba81fe3135fbd3d2948
#
_entry.id   d7a89f72b48feba81fe3135fbd3d2948
#
_cell.length_a   1.000
_cell.length_b   1.000
_cell.length_c   1.000
_cell.angle_alpha   90.00
_cell.angle_beta   90.00
_cell.angle_gamma   90.00
#
_symmetry.space_group_name_H-M   'P 1'
#
loop_
_entity.id
_entity.type
_entity.pdbx_description
1 polymer ?
#
loop_
_entity_poly.entity_id
_entity_poly.type
_entity_poly.pdbx_seq_one_letter_code
_entity_poly.pdbx_strand_id
1 'polypeptide(L)'
;MYKRQSLEGVAPTKKKSVPVIAVATTAGTAAETTINYVITDEEKRRKFVCVDPHDIPVVAVVDPDMMSSMPKGLTASTGMDALTHAIEGYTTLGAWELADTLNLKAIELIARSLRKAVENDSEGRRDMALGQYVTGMAFSNVGLGVVHGMAHPLSAFYDTPHGVANAVLLPYVMAFNAEYTGEKFREIARMMGVDGVDSMTQEEYRKAAIDAVRQLSIDVGIPQTLREIGVKAEDLDALADAAMADVCTGGNPRPCTKDLVLGVYQTAFG
;
A
#
# COMPACT_ATOMS: atom_id res chain seq x y z
N MET A 1 -2.73 31.83 10.15
CA MET A 1 -3.35 30.49 9.98
C MET A 1 -2.73 29.87 8.73
N TYR A 2 -1.89 28.84 8.86
CA TYR A 2 -1.34 28.13 7.69
C TYR A 2 -2.49 27.40 7.01
N LYS A 3 -2.65 27.60 5.70
CA LYS A 3 -3.57 26.76 4.92
C LYS A 3 -2.96 25.35 4.85
N ARG A 4 -3.76 24.29 5.00
CA ARG A 4 -3.27 22.90 4.98
C ARG A 4 -2.45 22.60 3.72
N GLN A 5 -2.79 23.21 2.58
CA GLN A 5 -2.06 23.09 1.32
C GLN A 5 -0.60 23.59 1.41
N SER A 6 -0.24 24.43 2.37
CA SER A 6 1.15 24.85 2.57
C SER A 6 2.03 23.79 3.22
N LEU A 7 1.45 22.64 3.61
CA LEU A 7 2.15 21.49 4.17
C LEU A 7 2.46 20.42 3.10
N GLU A 8 1.98 20.61 1.86
CA GLU A 8 2.25 19.70 0.76
C GLU A 8 3.75 19.64 0.44
N GLY A 9 4.28 18.43 0.24
CA GLY A 9 5.68 18.21 -0.09
C GLY A 9 6.53 17.76 1.10
N VAL A 10 7.85 17.92 0.97
CA VAL A 10 8.83 17.40 1.92
C VAL A 10 9.29 18.50 2.87
N ALA A 11 9.05 18.32 4.16
CA ALA A 11 9.49 19.18 5.27
C ALA A 11 9.32 20.69 5.00
N PRO A 12 8.13 21.16 4.58
CA PRO A 12 7.93 22.58 4.27
C PRO A 12 7.98 23.47 5.54
N THR A 13 7.82 22.87 6.70
CA THR A 13 7.99 23.54 7.99
C THR A 13 9.32 23.15 8.63
N LYS A 14 9.96 24.08 9.34
CA LYS A 14 11.18 23.80 10.13
C LYS A 14 10.87 23.64 11.62
N LYS A 15 9.60 23.49 11.97
CA LYS A 15 9.14 23.42 13.36
C LYS A 15 8.79 21.99 13.71
N LYS A 16 9.32 21.51 14.83
CA LYS A 16 8.88 20.25 15.42
C LYS A 16 7.42 20.35 15.86
N SER A 17 6.68 19.26 15.66
CA SER A 17 5.36 19.08 16.27
C SER A 17 5.50 18.96 17.81
N VAL A 18 4.38 19.01 18.51
CA VAL A 18 4.33 18.56 19.90
C VAL A 18 4.67 17.07 19.96
N PRO A 19 5.29 16.57 21.04
CA PRO A 19 5.51 15.13 21.18
C PRO A 19 4.21 14.35 21.08
N VAL A 20 4.16 13.35 20.18
CA VAL A 20 3.01 12.50 19.93
C VAL A 20 3.32 11.10 20.41
N ILE A 21 2.42 10.52 21.21
CA ILE A 21 2.38 9.10 21.50
C ILE A 21 1.25 8.51 20.65
N ALA A 22 1.58 7.64 19.71
CA ALA A 22 0.61 7.03 18.82
C ALA A 22 0.27 5.62 19.30
N VAL A 23 -1.03 5.34 19.42
CA VAL A 23 -1.55 4.00 19.73
C VAL A 23 -2.27 3.50 18.49
N ALA A 24 -1.72 2.49 17.83
CA ALA A 24 -2.29 1.95 16.60
C ALA A 24 -3.61 1.19 16.89
N THR A 25 -4.68 1.55 16.17
CA THR A 25 -6.00 0.91 16.27
C THR A 25 -6.41 0.18 14.99
N THR A 26 -5.57 0.24 13.96
CA THR A 26 -5.71 -0.50 12.70
C THR A 26 -4.39 -1.15 12.32
N ALA A 27 -4.46 -2.24 11.56
CA ALA A 27 -3.28 -2.94 11.04
C ALA A 27 -3.14 -2.70 9.53
N GLY A 28 -2.75 -1.49 9.15
CA GLY A 28 -2.67 -1.09 7.74
C GLY A 28 -1.67 0.03 7.47
N THR A 29 -2.00 1.24 7.88
CA THR A 29 -1.32 2.47 7.47
C THR A 29 0.06 2.68 8.10
N ALA A 30 0.34 2.03 9.22
CA ALA A 30 1.56 2.22 10.02
C ALA A 30 1.85 3.70 10.38
N ALA A 31 0.79 4.51 10.56
CA ALA A 31 0.92 5.95 10.83
C ALA A 31 1.74 6.26 12.09
N GLU A 32 1.84 5.29 13.01
CA GLU A 32 2.64 5.40 14.23
C GLU A 32 4.16 5.34 14.00
N THR A 33 4.60 4.97 12.78
CA THR A 33 6.03 4.83 12.44
C THR A 33 6.45 5.63 11.21
N THR A 34 5.51 6.35 10.59
CA THR A 34 5.78 7.03 9.32
C THR A 34 5.94 8.53 9.46
N ILE A 35 6.70 9.12 8.55
CA ILE A 35 6.87 10.58 8.40
C ILE A 35 5.84 11.17 7.43
N ASN A 36 4.93 10.33 6.92
CA ASN A 36 3.97 10.70 5.89
C ASN A 36 2.57 10.85 6.48
N TYR A 37 1.85 11.85 6.01
CA TYR A 37 0.42 11.98 6.23
C TYR A 37 -0.25 12.53 4.96
N VAL A 38 -1.52 12.16 4.76
CA VAL A 38 -2.26 12.48 3.55
C VAL A 38 -3.45 13.36 3.88
N ILE A 39 -3.62 14.45 3.14
CA ILE A 39 -4.72 15.40 3.31
C ILE A 39 -5.58 15.38 2.06
N THR A 40 -6.90 15.36 2.24
CA THR A 40 -7.86 15.54 1.15
C THR A 40 -8.16 17.02 0.95
N ASP A 41 -7.95 17.51 -0.27
CA ASP A 41 -8.40 18.82 -0.75
C ASP A 41 -9.74 18.61 -1.47
N GLU A 42 -10.83 18.85 -0.74
CA GLU A 42 -12.20 18.63 -1.24
C GLU A 42 -12.54 19.57 -2.41
N GLU A 43 -12.02 20.83 -2.39
CA GLU A 43 -12.28 21.79 -3.46
C GLU A 43 -11.66 21.33 -4.79
N LYS A 44 -10.44 20.78 -4.74
CA LYS A 44 -9.70 20.28 -5.91
C LYS A 44 -9.94 18.81 -6.18
N ARG A 45 -10.70 18.12 -5.34
CA ARG A 45 -10.96 16.68 -5.43
C ARG A 45 -9.67 15.88 -5.59
N ARG A 46 -8.65 16.19 -4.77
CA ARG A 46 -7.37 15.48 -4.79
C ARG A 46 -6.87 15.18 -3.39
N LYS A 47 -6.09 14.12 -3.27
CA LYS A 47 -5.25 13.87 -2.10
C LYS A 47 -3.84 14.39 -2.36
N PHE A 48 -3.18 14.88 -1.32
CA PHE A 48 -1.78 15.25 -1.39
C PHE A 48 -1.03 14.76 -0.16
N VAL A 49 0.21 14.35 -0.41
CA VAL A 49 1.08 13.78 0.63
C VAL A 49 1.91 14.88 1.25
N CYS A 50 1.96 14.86 2.57
CA CYS A 50 2.86 15.67 3.39
C CYS A 50 3.92 14.72 3.97
N VAL A 51 5.18 15.10 3.88
CA VAL A 51 6.31 14.32 4.39
C VAL A 51 7.11 15.19 5.33
N ASP A 52 7.06 14.93 6.64
CA ASP A 52 7.84 15.72 7.60
C ASP A 52 8.37 14.84 8.74
N PRO A 53 9.71 14.66 8.83
CA PRO A 53 10.33 13.92 9.92
C PRO A 53 10.08 14.52 11.31
N HIS A 54 9.65 15.78 11.40
CA HIS A 54 9.33 16.43 12.67
C HIS A 54 7.97 15.98 13.24
N ASP A 55 7.14 15.33 12.43
CA ASP A 55 5.80 14.89 12.82
C ASP A 55 5.74 13.40 13.20
N ILE A 56 6.85 12.66 13.06
CA ILE A 56 6.91 11.25 13.48
C ILE A 56 6.62 11.14 14.98
N PRO A 57 5.74 10.22 15.41
CA PRO A 57 5.51 9.96 16.83
C PRO A 57 6.80 9.59 17.57
N VAL A 58 6.96 10.12 18.79
CA VAL A 58 8.12 9.81 19.66
C VAL A 58 7.99 8.45 20.35
N VAL A 59 6.77 7.92 20.44
CA VAL A 59 6.45 6.58 20.94
C VAL A 59 5.35 5.99 20.05
N ALA A 60 5.58 4.78 19.58
CA ALA A 60 4.57 3.95 18.93
C ALA A 60 4.16 2.82 19.90
N VAL A 61 2.86 2.71 20.15
CA VAL A 61 2.28 1.60 20.92
C VAL A 61 1.53 0.71 19.95
N VAL A 62 2.02 -0.51 19.77
CA VAL A 62 1.45 -1.51 18.85
C VAL A 62 0.92 -2.66 19.69
N ASP A 63 -0.34 -2.54 20.06
CA ASP A 63 -1.05 -3.53 20.88
C ASP A 63 -2.17 -4.17 20.04
N PRO A 64 -2.09 -5.49 19.73
CA PRO A 64 -3.10 -6.16 18.92
C PRO A 64 -4.51 -6.13 19.55
N ASP A 65 -4.62 -5.99 20.88
CA ASP A 65 -5.91 -5.89 21.56
C ASP A 65 -6.65 -4.60 21.18
N MET A 66 -5.91 -3.52 20.93
CA MET A 66 -6.48 -2.24 20.44
C MET A 66 -7.05 -2.33 19.02
N MET A 67 -6.69 -3.37 18.28
CA MET A 67 -7.14 -3.65 16.90
C MET A 67 -8.24 -4.72 16.85
N SER A 68 -8.55 -5.39 17.97
CA SER A 68 -9.44 -6.55 18.04
C SER A 68 -10.90 -6.22 17.68
N SER A 69 -11.31 -4.96 17.81
CA SER A 69 -12.67 -4.50 17.50
C SER A 69 -12.88 -4.15 16.01
N MET A 70 -11.85 -4.22 15.17
CA MET A 70 -12.00 -3.93 13.74
C MET A 70 -12.96 -4.92 13.07
N PRO A 71 -13.97 -4.43 12.32
CA PRO A 71 -14.83 -5.30 11.50
C PRO A 71 -14.03 -6.05 10.42
N LYS A 72 -14.54 -7.21 9.97
CA LYS A 72 -13.89 -8.06 8.96
C LYS A 72 -13.47 -7.29 7.72
N GLY A 73 -14.37 -6.49 7.14
CA GLY A 73 -14.07 -5.70 5.92
C GLY A 73 -12.98 -4.66 6.14
N LEU A 74 -12.93 -4.01 7.31
CA LEU A 74 -11.85 -3.09 7.64
C LEU A 74 -10.53 -3.84 7.85
N THR A 75 -10.55 -4.97 8.53
CA THR A 75 -9.38 -5.82 8.73
C THR A 75 -8.80 -6.28 7.38
N ALA A 76 -9.67 -6.72 6.46
CA ALA A 76 -9.27 -7.16 5.13
C ALA A 76 -8.63 -6.01 4.33
N SER A 77 -9.31 -4.87 4.24
CA SER A 77 -8.83 -3.74 3.44
C SER A 77 -7.55 -3.12 4.00
N THR A 78 -7.45 -2.93 5.32
CA THR A 78 -6.22 -2.39 5.93
C THR A 78 -5.07 -3.38 5.88
N GLY A 79 -5.34 -4.69 6.00
CA GLY A 79 -4.31 -5.71 5.87
C GLY A 79 -3.76 -5.83 4.45
N MET A 80 -4.61 -5.71 3.43
CA MET A 80 -4.18 -5.63 2.03
C MET A 80 -3.44 -4.33 1.73
N ASP A 81 -3.78 -3.23 2.40
CA ASP A 81 -3.05 -1.96 2.36
C ASP A 81 -1.62 -2.14 2.90
N ALA A 82 -1.47 -2.78 4.06
CA ALA A 82 -0.16 -3.11 4.62
C ALA A 82 0.66 -4.01 3.67
N LEU A 83 0.02 -4.98 2.99
CA LEU A 83 0.69 -5.80 1.98
C LEU A 83 1.14 -4.95 0.78
N THR A 84 0.31 -4.00 0.36
CA THR A 84 0.65 -3.07 -0.72
C THR A 84 1.86 -2.22 -0.34
N HIS A 85 1.89 -1.66 0.85
CA HIS A 85 3.04 -0.92 1.38
C HIS A 85 4.31 -1.77 1.34
N ALA A 86 4.24 -3.04 1.79
CA ALA A 86 5.38 -3.93 1.84
C ALA A 86 5.90 -4.28 0.42
N ILE A 87 5.00 -4.59 -0.51
CA ILE A 87 5.38 -4.94 -1.89
C ILE A 87 5.91 -3.71 -2.64
N GLU A 88 5.26 -2.55 -2.54
CA GLU A 88 5.76 -1.33 -3.16
C GLU A 88 7.07 -0.86 -2.52
N GLY A 89 7.16 -0.85 -1.19
CA GLY A 89 8.39 -0.50 -0.49
C GLY A 89 9.56 -1.45 -0.80
N TYR A 90 9.27 -2.71 -1.14
CA TYR A 90 10.28 -3.67 -1.60
C TYR A 90 10.70 -3.43 -3.05
N THR A 91 9.78 -2.99 -3.92
CA THR A 91 10.04 -2.84 -5.36
C THR A 91 10.35 -1.42 -5.81
N THR A 92 10.12 -0.40 -4.98
CA THR A 92 10.37 1.01 -5.30
C THR A 92 11.81 1.29 -5.70
N LEU A 93 12.05 2.34 -6.48
CA LEU A 93 13.39 2.77 -6.86
C LEU A 93 14.29 3.16 -5.67
N GLY A 94 13.69 3.58 -4.56
CA GLY A 94 14.41 3.92 -3.33
C GLY A 94 14.79 2.72 -2.45
N ALA A 95 14.43 1.50 -2.84
CA ALA A 95 14.64 0.28 -2.04
C ALA A 95 16.14 -0.03 -1.84
N TRP A 96 16.48 -0.52 -0.63
CA TRP A 96 17.84 -0.93 -0.25
C TRP A 96 17.78 -2.05 0.80
N GLU A 97 18.89 -2.70 1.09
CA GLU A 97 18.97 -4.00 1.79
C GLU A 97 18.23 -4.06 3.12
N LEU A 98 18.32 -3.00 3.96
CA LEU A 98 17.62 -3.01 5.25
C LEU A 98 16.11 -2.90 5.08
N ALA A 99 15.66 -2.00 4.20
CA ALA A 99 14.24 -1.85 3.90
C ALA A 99 13.68 -3.10 3.23
N ASP A 100 14.44 -3.73 2.34
CA ASP A 100 14.10 -4.98 1.68
C ASP A 100 13.86 -6.10 2.71
N THR A 101 14.76 -6.24 3.70
CA THR A 101 14.63 -7.23 4.78
C THR A 101 13.35 -7.02 5.59
N LEU A 102 13.03 -5.78 5.95
CA LEU A 102 11.82 -5.45 6.70
C LEU A 102 10.54 -5.70 5.88
N ASN A 103 10.54 -5.28 4.61
CA ASN A 103 9.40 -5.48 3.72
C ASN A 103 9.12 -6.97 3.45
N LEU A 104 10.15 -7.77 3.21
CA LEU A 104 9.99 -9.22 3.04
C LEU A 104 9.42 -9.88 4.30
N LYS A 105 9.89 -9.48 5.49
CA LYS A 105 9.32 -9.98 6.75
C LYS A 105 7.86 -9.55 6.93
N ALA A 106 7.50 -8.36 6.53
CA ALA A 106 6.12 -7.89 6.56
C ALA A 106 5.24 -8.69 5.59
N ILE A 107 5.68 -8.95 4.35
CA ILE A 107 4.95 -9.78 3.38
C ILE A 107 4.68 -11.17 3.98
N GLU A 108 5.69 -11.82 4.56
CA GLU A 108 5.54 -13.14 5.20
C GLU A 108 4.48 -13.11 6.31
N LEU A 109 4.57 -12.15 7.24
CA LEU A 109 3.63 -12.02 8.37
C LEU A 109 2.20 -11.82 7.88
N ILE A 110 2.00 -10.91 6.93
CA ILE A 110 0.68 -10.57 6.40
C ILE A 110 0.09 -11.75 5.61
N ALA A 111 0.87 -12.37 4.72
CA ALA A 111 0.42 -13.47 3.87
C ALA A 111 -0.10 -14.67 4.68
N ARG A 112 0.61 -15.04 5.76
CA ARG A 112 0.22 -16.17 6.61
C ARG A 112 -0.92 -15.87 7.57
N SER A 113 -1.17 -14.57 7.90
CA SER A 113 -2.01 -14.22 9.05
C SER A 113 -3.26 -13.41 8.71
N LEU A 114 -3.34 -12.75 7.55
CA LEU A 114 -4.46 -11.88 7.21
C LEU A 114 -5.81 -12.63 7.22
N ARG A 115 -5.86 -13.85 6.65
CA ARG A 115 -7.08 -14.69 6.69
C ARG A 115 -7.55 -14.96 8.11
N LYS A 116 -6.62 -15.31 9.01
CA LYS A 116 -6.90 -15.54 10.43
C LYS A 116 -7.35 -14.25 11.14
N ALA A 117 -6.69 -13.13 10.85
CA ALA A 117 -7.03 -11.84 11.45
C ALA A 117 -8.45 -11.37 11.05
N VAL A 118 -8.89 -11.63 9.81
CA VAL A 118 -10.25 -11.34 9.35
C VAL A 118 -11.29 -12.15 10.15
N GLU A 119 -10.95 -13.35 10.57
CA GLU A 119 -11.79 -14.17 11.48
C GLU A 119 -11.59 -13.82 12.96
N ASN A 120 -10.85 -12.75 13.25
CA ASN A 120 -10.57 -12.23 14.59
C ASN A 120 -9.76 -13.17 15.47
N ASP A 121 -8.93 -14.03 14.86
CA ASP A 121 -7.97 -14.87 15.59
C ASP A 121 -6.89 -14.01 16.24
N SER A 122 -6.55 -14.29 17.50
CA SER A 122 -5.64 -13.46 18.28
C SER A 122 -4.19 -13.52 17.78
N GLU A 123 -3.73 -14.68 17.30
CA GLU A 123 -2.40 -14.83 16.70
C GLU A 123 -2.35 -14.08 15.36
N GLY A 124 -3.41 -14.21 14.54
CA GLY A 124 -3.57 -13.45 13.32
C GLY A 124 -3.53 -11.94 13.56
N ARG A 125 -4.23 -11.44 14.58
CA ARG A 125 -4.19 -10.02 14.97
C ARG A 125 -2.80 -9.56 15.37
N ARG A 126 -2.08 -10.35 16.18
CA ARG A 126 -0.73 -10.05 16.62
C ARG A 126 0.25 -9.96 15.44
N ASP A 127 0.19 -10.92 14.53
CA ASP A 127 1.07 -10.94 13.36
C ASP A 127 0.75 -9.79 12.40
N MET A 128 -0.52 -9.44 12.22
CA MET A 128 -0.93 -8.28 11.43
C MET A 128 -0.46 -6.97 12.05
N ALA A 129 -0.58 -6.80 13.36
CA ALA A 129 -0.09 -5.64 14.09
C ALA A 129 1.43 -5.47 13.90
N LEU A 130 2.19 -6.56 14.03
CA LEU A 130 3.63 -6.55 13.79
C LEU A 130 3.98 -6.31 12.32
N GLY A 131 3.29 -6.98 11.39
CA GLY A 131 3.55 -6.88 9.95
C GLY A 131 3.38 -5.46 9.42
N GLN A 132 2.27 -4.78 9.77
CA GLN A 132 2.06 -3.39 9.37
C GLN A 132 3.10 -2.44 9.99
N TYR A 133 3.47 -2.65 11.26
CA TYR A 133 4.48 -1.83 11.94
C TYR A 133 5.85 -1.96 11.27
N VAL A 134 6.26 -3.19 10.95
CA VAL A 134 7.56 -3.48 10.30
C VAL A 134 7.62 -2.87 8.90
N THR A 135 6.53 -2.99 8.10
CA THR A 135 6.51 -2.35 6.78
C THR A 135 6.53 -0.82 6.87
N GLY A 136 5.89 -0.23 7.91
CA GLY A 136 5.93 1.21 8.14
C GLY A 136 7.35 1.74 8.36
N MET A 137 8.15 1.01 9.15
CA MET A 137 9.57 1.33 9.31
C MET A 137 10.35 1.24 7.99
N ALA A 138 9.94 0.37 7.06
CA ALA A 138 10.61 0.22 5.78
C ALA A 138 10.18 1.30 4.79
N PHE A 139 8.90 1.32 4.38
CA PHE A 139 8.46 2.19 3.29
C PHE A 139 8.58 3.68 3.60
N SER A 140 8.50 4.07 4.88
CA SER A 140 8.71 5.45 5.31
C SER A 140 10.11 5.99 4.94
N ASN A 141 11.08 5.10 4.72
CA ASN A 141 12.45 5.46 4.35
C ASN A 141 12.72 5.38 2.84
N VAL A 142 11.91 4.64 2.08
CA VAL A 142 12.20 4.34 0.67
C VAL A 142 11.13 4.83 -0.30
N GLY A 143 9.94 5.15 0.21
CA GLY A 143 8.80 5.54 -0.60
C GLY A 143 8.01 4.35 -1.14
N LEU A 144 7.06 4.65 -2.00
CA LEU A 144 6.07 3.72 -2.58
C LEU A 144 6.14 3.76 -4.11
N GLY A 145 5.06 3.41 -4.78
CA GLY A 145 4.97 3.33 -6.22
C GLY A 145 3.60 3.71 -6.77
N VAL A 146 3.31 3.25 -7.98
CA VAL A 146 2.13 3.66 -8.73
C VAL A 146 0.82 3.04 -8.23
N VAL A 147 0.84 1.99 -7.38
CA VAL A 147 -0.40 1.51 -6.74
C VAL A 147 -1.01 2.63 -5.91
N HIS A 148 -0.20 3.23 -5.02
CA HIS A 148 -0.65 4.37 -4.21
C HIS A 148 -0.97 5.59 -5.07
N GLY A 149 -0.14 5.87 -6.09
CA GLY A 149 -0.41 6.96 -7.03
C GLY A 149 -1.76 6.82 -7.73
N MET A 150 -2.20 5.60 -8.04
CA MET A 150 -3.50 5.30 -8.62
C MET A 150 -4.64 5.21 -7.59
N ALA A 151 -4.36 4.79 -6.37
CA ALA A 151 -5.37 4.65 -5.31
C ALA A 151 -5.82 6.01 -4.72
N HIS A 152 -4.93 6.98 -4.60
CA HIS A 152 -5.27 8.31 -4.09
C HIS A 152 -6.36 9.02 -4.90
N PRO A 153 -6.31 9.04 -6.25
CA PRO A 153 -7.40 9.58 -7.06
C PRO A 153 -8.73 8.85 -6.86
N LEU A 154 -8.72 7.52 -6.73
CA LEU A 154 -9.95 6.76 -6.46
C LEU A 154 -10.60 7.20 -5.14
N SER A 155 -9.81 7.39 -4.10
CA SER A 155 -10.32 7.91 -2.84
C SER A 155 -10.80 9.36 -2.94
N ALA A 156 -10.18 10.19 -3.77
CA ALA A 156 -10.56 11.60 -3.92
C ALA A 156 -11.81 11.80 -4.79
N PHE A 157 -12.02 10.97 -5.81
CA PHE A 157 -13.13 11.08 -6.76
C PHE A 157 -14.38 10.36 -6.28
N TYR A 158 -14.22 9.21 -5.61
CA TYR A 158 -15.31 8.28 -5.30
C TYR A 158 -15.47 8.01 -3.80
N ASP A 159 -14.64 8.65 -2.95
CA ASP A 159 -14.60 8.35 -1.50
C ASP A 159 -14.33 6.86 -1.21
N THR A 160 -13.67 6.17 -2.16
CA THR A 160 -13.30 4.77 -2.00
C THR A 160 -12.35 4.64 -0.80
N PRO A 161 -12.61 3.74 0.16
CA PRO A 161 -11.68 3.48 1.26
C PRO A 161 -10.29 3.14 0.72
N HIS A 162 -9.26 3.80 1.25
CA HIS A 162 -7.89 3.75 0.73
C HIS A 162 -7.37 2.31 0.58
N GLY A 163 -7.53 1.49 1.62
CA GLY A 163 -7.08 0.09 1.58
C GLY A 163 -7.83 -0.76 0.55
N VAL A 164 -9.10 -0.44 0.25
CA VAL A 164 -9.84 -1.12 -0.84
C VAL A 164 -9.26 -0.71 -2.20
N ALA A 165 -9.00 0.58 -2.41
CA ALA A 165 -8.44 1.06 -3.67
C ALA A 165 -7.07 0.42 -3.95
N ASN A 166 -6.18 0.39 -2.94
CA ASN A 166 -4.88 -0.27 -3.05
C ASN A 166 -5.02 -1.78 -3.33
N ALA A 167 -5.89 -2.47 -2.59
CA ALA A 167 -6.07 -3.91 -2.72
C ALA A 167 -6.58 -4.34 -4.10
N VAL A 168 -7.51 -3.57 -4.70
CA VAL A 168 -8.01 -3.83 -6.06
C VAL A 168 -6.91 -3.62 -7.10
N LEU A 169 -6.12 -2.55 -6.97
CA LEU A 169 -5.10 -2.18 -7.96
C LEU A 169 -3.84 -3.05 -7.88
N LEU A 170 -3.48 -3.55 -6.70
CA LEU A 170 -2.20 -4.20 -6.45
C LEU A 170 -1.85 -5.31 -7.44
N PRO A 171 -2.69 -6.32 -7.73
CA PRO A 171 -2.33 -7.39 -8.65
C PRO A 171 -2.10 -6.90 -10.09
N TYR A 172 -2.81 -5.87 -10.52
CA TYR A 172 -2.67 -5.30 -11.87
C TYR A 172 -1.38 -4.51 -12.01
N VAL A 173 -1.03 -3.73 -11.00
CA VAL A 173 0.23 -2.98 -10.97
C VAL A 173 1.43 -3.90 -10.79
N MET A 174 1.30 -4.98 -10.01
CA MET A 174 2.33 -6.02 -9.94
C MET A 174 2.61 -6.59 -11.33
N ALA A 175 1.58 -6.94 -12.10
CA ALA A 175 1.73 -7.41 -13.47
C ALA A 175 2.41 -6.36 -14.38
N PHE A 176 2.02 -5.09 -14.24
CA PHE A 176 2.62 -3.97 -14.96
C PHE A 176 4.12 -3.81 -14.65
N ASN A 177 4.54 -4.01 -13.41
CA ASN A 177 5.91 -3.80 -12.93
C ASN A 177 6.82 -5.03 -13.08
N ALA A 178 6.27 -6.23 -13.30
CA ALA A 178 6.97 -7.50 -13.13
C ALA A 178 8.31 -7.61 -13.89
N GLU A 179 8.39 -7.05 -15.10
CA GLU A 179 9.61 -7.09 -15.92
C GLU A 179 10.71 -6.13 -15.45
N TYR A 180 10.36 -5.15 -14.61
CA TYR A 180 11.25 -4.07 -14.17
C TYR A 180 11.83 -4.29 -12.77
N THR A 181 11.52 -5.42 -12.13
CA THR A 181 11.87 -5.69 -10.73
C THR A 181 12.95 -6.76 -10.55
N GLY A 182 13.63 -7.15 -11.64
CA GLY A 182 14.65 -8.19 -11.59
C GLY A 182 14.10 -9.51 -11.02
N GLU A 183 14.71 -10.02 -9.95
CA GLU A 183 14.31 -11.26 -9.27
C GLU A 183 13.44 -11.02 -8.03
N LYS A 184 13.08 -9.78 -7.70
CA LYS A 184 12.35 -9.46 -6.46
C LYS A 184 11.02 -10.23 -6.33
N PHE A 185 10.36 -10.55 -7.44
CA PHE A 185 9.12 -11.33 -7.41
C PHE A 185 9.32 -12.80 -7.00
N ARG A 186 10.55 -13.34 -7.11
CA ARG A 186 10.88 -14.66 -6.57
C ARG A 186 10.73 -14.64 -5.04
N GLU A 187 11.28 -13.63 -4.39
CA GLU A 187 11.19 -13.48 -2.95
C GLU A 187 9.76 -13.14 -2.49
N ILE A 188 9.03 -12.30 -3.24
CA ILE A 188 7.60 -12.06 -2.97
C ILE A 188 6.82 -13.38 -3.02
N ALA A 189 6.99 -14.20 -4.07
CA ALA A 189 6.33 -15.50 -4.18
C ALA A 189 6.65 -16.41 -2.97
N ARG A 190 7.93 -16.46 -2.57
CA ARG A 190 8.38 -17.24 -1.40
C ARG A 190 7.71 -16.75 -0.11
N MET A 191 7.69 -15.45 0.14
CA MET A 191 7.07 -14.86 1.34
C MET A 191 5.54 -14.99 1.34
N MET A 192 4.92 -15.06 0.15
CA MET A 192 3.49 -15.34 -0.01
C MET A 192 3.15 -16.84 0.21
N GLY A 193 4.14 -17.69 0.45
CA GLY A 193 3.96 -19.12 0.74
C GLY A 193 3.80 -19.98 -0.52
N VAL A 194 4.32 -19.55 -1.67
CA VAL A 194 4.34 -20.37 -2.89
C VAL A 194 5.41 -21.44 -2.78
N ASP A 195 5.03 -22.69 -3.00
CA ASP A 195 5.95 -23.82 -2.99
C ASP A 195 6.78 -23.90 -4.27
N GLY A 196 8.00 -24.47 -4.18
CA GLY A 196 8.84 -24.80 -5.33
C GLY A 196 9.43 -23.60 -6.08
N VAL A 197 9.41 -22.42 -5.51
CA VAL A 197 9.87 -21.15 -6.13
C VAL A 197 11.29 -21.24 -6.69
N ASP A 198 12.18 -21.99 -6.03
CA ASP A 198 13.58 -22.12 -6.45
C ASP A 198 13.77 -22.86 -7.80
N SER A 199 12.79 -23.68 -8.18
CA SER A 199 12.79 -24.39 -9.47
C SER A 199 12.04 -23.66 -10.58
N MET A 200 11.39 -22.55 -10.29
CA MET A 200 10.60 -21.78 -11.24
C MET A 200 11.48 -20.89 -12.13
N THR A 201 11.08 -20.78 -13.38
CA THR A 201 11.58 -19.73 -14.29
C THR A 201 11.12 -18.36 -13.81
N GLN A 202 11.72 -17.32 -14.36
CA GLN A 202 11.37 -15.93 -14.02
C GLN A 202 9.89 -15.61 -14.33
N GLU A 203 9.36 -16.11 -15.43
CA GLU A 203 7.96 -15.94 -15.80
C GLU A 203 7.03 -16.65 -14.80
N GLU A 204 7.37 -17.89 -14.43
CA GLU A 204 6.57 -18.69 -13.50
C GLU A 204 6.50 -18.05 -12.09
N TYR A 205 7.64 -17.65 -11.49
CA TYR A 205 7.58 -17.06 -10.16
C TYR A 205 6.95 -15.67 -10.14
N ARG A 206 7.07 -14.87 -11.23
CA ARG A 206 6.36 -13.59 -11.37
C ARG A 206 4.86 -13.80 -11.38
N LYS A 207 4.40 -14.74 -12.20
CA LYS A 207 2.98 -15.12 -12.25
C LYS A 207 2.50 -15.66 -10.90
N ALA A 208 3.25 -16.54 -10.27
CA ALA A 208 2.90 -17.15 -8.99
C ALA A 208 2.78 -16.11 -7.86
N ALA A 209 3.68 -15.11 -7.81
CA ALA A 209 3.59 -14.01 -6.85
C ALA A 209 2.30 -13.19 -7.03
N ILE A 210 1.96 -12.83 -8.28
CA ILE A 210 0.75 -12.07 -8.61
C ILE A 210 -0.51 -12.87 -8.25
N ASP A 211 -0.53 -14.14 -8.63
CA ASP A 211 -1.66 -15.04 -8.36
C ASP A 211 -1.87 -15.25 -6.85
N ALA A 212 -0.79 -15.39 -6.08
CA ALA A 212 -0.86 -15.53 -4.61
C ALA A 212 -1.43 -14.28 -3.94
N VAL A 213 -1.04 -13.08 -4.37
CA VAL A 213 -1.60 -11.81 -3.89
C VAL A 213 -3.07 -11.69 -4.27
N ARG A 214 -3.43 -12.00 -5.52
CA ARG A 214 -4.83 -12.00 -6.00
C ARG A 214 -5.68 -12.98 -5.20
N GLN A 215 -5.17 -14.20 -4.96
CA GLN A 215 -5.90 -15.21 -4.20
C GLN A 215 -6.14 -14.76 -2.75
N LEU A 216 -5.13 -14.16 -2.10
CA LEU A 216 -5.30 -13.60 -0.76
C LEU A 216 -6.40 -12.51 -0.75
N SER A 217 -6.39 -11.61 -1.73
CA SER A 217 -7.42 -10.57 -1.89
C SER A 217 -8.83 -11.16 -2.03
N ILE A 218 -8.99 -12.21 -2.85
CA ILE A 218 -10.27 -12.94 -3.00
C ILE A 218 -10.70 -13.59 -1.69
N ASP A 219 -9.79 -14.29 -1.01
CA ASP A 219 -10.08 -15.04 0.21
C ASP A 219 -10.56 -14.15 1.36
N VAL A 220 -10.09 -12.89 1.40
CA VAL A 220 -10.51 -11.91 2.41
C VAL A 220 -11.66 -10.99 1.96
N GLY A 221 -12.24 -11.27 0.78
CA GLY A 221 -13.47 -10.61 0.31
C GLY A 221 -13.27 -9.21 -0.27
N ILE A 222 -12.10 -8.91 -0.83
CA ILE A 222 -11.86 -7.65 -1.54
C ILE A 222 -12.50 -7.70 -2.95
N PRO A 223 -13.17 -6.64 -3.42
CA PRO A 223 -13.58 -6.51 -4.81
C PRO A 223 -12.41 -6.67 -5.77
N GLN A 224 -12.64 -7.25 -6.94
CA GLN A 224 -11.56 -7.59 -7.87
C GLN A 224 -11.41 -6.61 -9.03
N THR A 225 -12.39 -5.74 -9.25
CA THR A 225 -12.39 -4.76 -10.34
C THR A 225 -12.76 -3.36 -9.86
N LEU A 226 -12.33 -2.35 -10.60
CA LEU A 226 -12.71 -0.97 -10.33
C LEU A 226 -14.22 -0.73 -10.53
N ARG A 227 -14.84 -1.48 -11.42
CA ARG A 227 -16.30 -1.44 -11.65
C ARG A 227 -17.06 -1.86 -10.40
N GLU A 228 -16.61 -2.89 -9.69
CA GLU A 228 -17.23 -3.36 -8.44
C GLU A 228 -17.20 -2.33 -7.31
N ILE A 229 -16.24 -1.41 -7.33
CA ILE A 229 -16.15 -0.30 -6.36
C ILE A 229 -16.75 1.01 -6.89
N GLY A 230 -17.53 0.95 -7.98
CA GLY A 230 -18.32 2.06 -8.50
C GLY A 230 -17.60 3.06 -9.40
N VAL A 231 -16.36 2.76 -9.82
CA VAL A 231 -15.62 3.60 -10.77
C VAL A 231 -16.33 3.61 -12.13
N LYS A 232 -16.34 4.74 -12.80
CA LYS A 232 -16.94 4.91 -14.12
C LYS A 232 -15.87 4.93 -15.21
N ALA A 233 -16.16 4.32 -16.36
CA ALA A 233 -15.25 4.26 -17.49
C ALA A 233 -14.87 5.65 -18.01
N GLU A 234 -15.79 6.61 -17.96
CA GLU A 234 -15.61 7.99 -18.40
C GLU A 234 -14.58 8.78 -17.57
N ASP A 235 -14.31 8.36 -16.34
CA ASP A 235 -13.39 9.06 -15.44
C ASP A 235 -11.96 8.50 -15.51
N LEU A 236 -11.70 7.38 -16.20
CA LEU A 236 -10.40 6.71 -16.20
C LEU A 236 -9.26 7.61 -16.72
N ASP A 237 -9.55 8.47 -17.70
CA ASP A 237 -8.56 9.41 -18.24
C ASP A 237 -8.15 10.46 -17.19
N ALA A 238 -9.12 11.03 -16.49
CA ALA A 238 -8.88 12.00 -15.43
C ALA A 238 -8.18 11.37 -14.20
N LEU A 239 -8.52 10.11 -13.88
CA LEU A 239 -7.82 9.35 -12.84
C LEU A 239 -6.35 9.11 -13.21
N ALA A 240 -6.04 8.83 -14.48
CA ALA A 240 -4.68 8.66 -14.96
C ALA A 240 -3.87 9.96 -14.86
N ASP A 241 -4.45 11.12 -15.21
CA ASP A 241 -3.81 12.42 -15.01
C ASP A 241 -3.50 12.70 -13.55
N ALA A 242 -4.45 12.42 -12.65
CA ALA A 242 -4.27 12.60 -11.22
C ALA A 242 -3.22 11.65 -10.64
N ALA A 243 -3.18 10.40 -11.10
CA ALA A 243 -2.17 9.42 -10.70
C ALA A 243 -0.76 9.82 -11.15
N MET A 244 -0.61 10.41 -12.33
CA MET A 244 0.69 10.92 -12.81
C MET A 244 1.18 12.14 -12.02
N ALA A 245 0.28 12.90 -11.43
CA ALA A 245 0.61 14.04 -10.56
C ALA A 245 0.92 13.64 -9.11
N ASP A 246 0.66 12.39 -8.72
CA ASP A 246 0.90 11.90 -7.38
C ASP A 246 2.39 11.64 -7.12
N VAL A 247 2.87 12.04 -5.95
CA VAL A 247 4.29 11.93 -5.56
C VAL A 247 4.76 10.48 -5.49
N CYS A 248 3.87 9.54 -5.15
CA CYS A 248 4.22 8.11 -5.04
C CYS A 248 4.58 7.50 -6.40
N THR A 249 3.97 7.98 -7.49
CA THR A 249 4.22 7.48 -8.84
C THR A 249 5.68 7.57 -9.25
N GLY A 250 6.41 8.59 -8.77
CA GLY A 250 7.84 8.78 -9.05
C GLY A 250 8.76 7.69 -8.50
N GLY A 251 8.30 6.92 -7.50
CA GLY A 251 9.06 5.79 -6.92
C GLY A 251 8.87 4.47 -7.66
N ASN A 252 7.98 4.40 -8.65
CA ASN A 252 7.65 3.15 -9.33
C ASN A 252 8.84 2.57 -10.12
N PRO A 253 9.12 1.24 -10.05
CA PRO A 253 10.26 0.63 -10.75
C PRO A 253 10.16 0.73 -12.26
N ARG A 254 8.96 0.61 -12.83
CA ARG A 254 8.72 0.84 -14.25
C ARG A 254 8.41 2.31 -14.50
N PRO A 255 9.08 2.98 -15.44
CA PRO A 255 8.72 4.35 -15.84
C PRO A 255 7.24 4.44 -16.22
N CYS A 256 6.54 5.40 -15.63
CA CYS A 256 5.12 5.63 -15.89
C CYS A 256 4.93 6.75 -16.91
N THR A 257 3.97 6.55 -17.81
CA THR A 257 3.36 7.58 -18.64
C THR A 257 1.85 7.54 -18.46
N LYS A 258 1.16 8.62 -18.78
CA LYS A 258 -0.31 8.66 -18.69
C LYS A 258 -0.95 7.48 -19.42
N ASP A 259 -0.53 7.20 -20.65
CA ASP A 259 -1.11 6.11 -21.47
C ASP A 259 -0.91 4.73 -20.81
N LEU A 260 0.26 4.49 -20.21
CA LEU A 260 0.54 3.24 -19.52
C LEU A 260 -0.32 3.10 -18.25
N VAL A 261 -0.44 4.15 -17.46
CA VAL A 261 -1.28 4.17 -16.24
C VAL A 261 -2.75 4.03 -16.60
N LEU A 262 -3.20 4.71 -17.66
CA LEU A 262 -4.56 4.54 -18.19
C LEU A 262 -4.82 3.09 -18.63
N GLY A 263 -3.85 2.44 -19.28
CA GLY A 263 -3.95 1.03 -19.66
C GLY A 263 -4.10 0.09 -18.43
N VAL A 264 -3.41 0.39 -17.33
CA VAL A 264 -3.58 -0.36 -16.07
C VAL A 264 -4.98 -0.14 -15.50
N TYR A 265 -5.48 1.12 -15.48
CA TYR A 265 -6.85 1.40 -15.02
C TYR A 265 -7.89 0.68 -15.88
N GLN A 266 -7.73 0.69 -17.22
CA GLN A 266 -8.62 -0.02 -18.14
C GLN A 266 -8.64 -1.53 -17.88
N THR A 267 -7.47 -2.13 -17.64
CA THR A 267 -7.35 -3.56 -17.30
C THR A 267 -8.01 -3.87 -15.96
N ALA A 268 -7.82 -3.02 -14.97
CA ALA A 268 -8.42 -3.17 -13.64
C ALA A 268 -9.92 -2.85 -13.61
N PHE A 269 -10.43 -2.15 -14.62
CA PHE A 269 -11.86 -1.82 -14.72
C PHE A 269 -12.71 -3.05 -15.00
N GLY A 270 -12.25 -4.01 -15.78
CA GLY A 270 -12.90 -5.29 -16.09
C GLY A 270 -13.90 -5.21 -17.25
#